data_75aafc87669c5a1023a1dbcc2cc5cafa
#
_entry.id   75aafc87669c5a1023a1dbcc2cc5cafa
#
_cell.length_a   1.000
_cell.length_b   1.000
_cell.length_c   1.000
_cell.angle_alpha   90.00
_cell.angle_beta   90.00
_cell.angle_gamma   90.00
#
_symmetry.space_group_name_H-M   'P 1'
#
loop_
_entity.id
_entity.type
_entity.pdbx_description
1 polymer ?
#
loop_
_entity_poly.entity_id
_entity_poly.type
_entity_poly.pdbx_seq_one_letter_code
_entity_poly.pdbx_strand_id
1 'polypeptide(L)'
;MTTTDARPGSTGRPLDGEVSASRVQALPAGSFQLLDVRTAGEFRTCHIPGAVNVPLDQVARHREQLARAAGPLVVVCQAGSRAAQAAQQLQAAGVGDVHVLLGGMTAWQQAEGDVERGQATWALERQVRLVAGAMVVAGVVASRRVPEAKWLSAAVGGGLAFAAVTDSCLMGNLLARLPYNRGSRADVGRAVQALAG
;
A
#
# COMPACT_ATOMS: atom_id res chain seq x y z
N MET A 1 41.61 -24.51 16.84
CA MET A 1 40.40 -24.77 17.61
C MET A 1 39.96 -23.48 18.28
N THR A 2 39.11 -22.73 17.65
CA THR A 2 38.56 -21.47 18.19
C THR A 2 37.03 -21.64 18.09
N THR A 3 36.46 -21.95 19.24
CA THR A 3 35.00 -22.05 19.46
C THR A 3 34.39 -20.67 19.36
N THR A 4 33.58 -20.45 18.35
CA THR A 4 32.72 -19.27 18.22
C THR A 4 31.56 -19.43 19.20
N ASP A 5 31.62 -18.64 20.27
CA ASP A 5 30.61 -18.52 21.30
C ASP A 5 29.38 -17.80 20.72
N ALA A 6 28.33 -18.55 20.42
CA ALA A 6 27.03 -18.02 20.03
C ALA A 6 26.30 -17.56 21.30
N ARG A 7 26.32 -16.26 21.58
CA ARG A 7 25.52 -15.68 22.66
C ARG A 7 24.03 -15.70 22.30
N PRO A 8 23.19 -16.38 23.06
CA PRO A 8 21.75 -16.22 22.98
C PRO A 8 21.30 -15.00 23.79
N GLY A 9 20.46 -14.15 23.23
CA GLY A 9 19.60 -13.26 23.99
C GLY A 9 20.05 -11.80 24.03
N SER A 10 19.60 -10.98 23.08
CA SER A 10 19.42 -9.56 23.31
C SER A 10 17.95 -9.16 23.05
N THR A 11 17.11 -9.49 24.01
CA THR A 11 15.74 -8.99 24.14
C THR A 11 15.74 -7.58 24.71
N GLY A 12 16.27 -6.59 23.99
CA GLY A 12 16.33 -5.23 24.55
C GLY A 12 17.08 -4.21 23.71
N ARG A 13 17.61 -4.59 22.54
CA ARG A 13 18.31 -3.64 21.68
C ARG A 13 17.27 -2.78 20.92
N PRO A 14 17.43 -1.43 20.91
CA PRO A 14 16.64 -0.55 20.08
C PRO A 14 16.60 -1.06 18.63
N LEU A 15 15.50 -0.82 17.93
CA LEU A 15 15.40 -1.13 16.51
C LEU A 15 16.41 -0.27 15.76
N ASP A 16 17.28 -0.86 14.96
CA ASP A 16 18.22 -0.12 14.11
C ASP A 16 17.53 0.17 12.78
N GLY A 17 17.42 1.40 12.32
CA GLY A 17 16.87 1.93 11.06
C GLY A 17 16.10 1.01 10.11
N GLU A 18 16.53 -0.24 9.95
CA GLU A 18 15.87 -1.31 9.22
C GLU A 18 15.62 -2.52 10.13
N VAL A 19 14.44 -3.13 10.03
CA VAL A 19 14.03 -4.24 10.90
C VAL A 19 13.46 -5.40 10.06
N SER A 20 13.87 -6.64 10.37
CA SER A 20 13.33 -7.84 9.70
C SER A 20 11.92 -8.20 10.21
N ALA A 21 11.15 -8.91 9.38
CA ALA A 21 9.82 -9.39 9.74
C ALA A 21 9.84 -10.26 11.00
N SER A 22 10.78 -11.21 11.10
CA SER A 22 10.93 -12.08 12.27
C SER A 22 11.25 -11.30 13.55
N ARG A 23 12.00 -10.20 13.43
CA ARG A 23 12.31 -9.34 14.60
C ARG A 23 11.07 -8.59 15.06
N VAL A 24 10.27 -8.05 14.15
CA VAL A 24 9.01 -7.35 14.48
C VAL A 24 8.02 -8.32 15.13
N GLN A 25 7.89 -9.54 14.62
CA GLN A 25 7.03 -10.58 15.21
C GLN A 25 7.44 -10.99 16.62
N ALA A 26 8.73 -10.91 16.94
CA ALA A 26 9.26 -11.22 18.28
C ALA A 26 9.10 -10.08 19.29
N LEU A 27 8.66 -8.89 18.87
CA LEU A 27 8.44 -7.77 19.77
C LEU A 27 7.10 -7.91 20.51
N PRO A 28 7.02 -7.44 21.76
CA PRO A 28 5.75 -7.42 22.50
C PRO A 28 4.71 -6.59 21.77
N ALA A 29 3.46 -7.05 21.74
CA ALA A 29 2.36 -6.28 21.20
C ALA A 29 2.24 -4.91 21.94
N GLY A 30 2.07 -3.84 21.17
CA GLY A 30 1.97 -2.48 21.70
C GLY A 30 3.32 -1.79 22.00
N SER A 31 4.46 -2.48 21.84
CA SER A 31 5.78 -1.85 22.01
C SER A 31 6.24 -1.02 20.80
N PHE A 32 5.51 -1.06 19.72
CA PHE A 32 5.74 -0.31 18.47
C PHE A 32 4.42 -0.06 17.75
N GLN A 33 4.44 0.86 16.80
CA GLN A 33 3.30 1.15 15.93
C GLN A 33 3.64 0.80 14.48
N LEU A 34 2.66 0.30 13.74
CA LEU A 34 2.81 -0.07 12.32
C LEU A 34 2.17 0.99 11.43
N LEU A 35 2.97 1.58 10.54
CA LEU A 35 2.54 2.55 9.55
C LEU A 35 2.62 1.95 8.14
N ASP A 36 1.50 1.58 7.55
CA ASP A 36 1.46 1.09 6.17
C ASP A 36 1.30 2.25 5.18
N VAL A 37 2.31 2.47 4.36
CA VAL A 37 2.35 3.58 3.38
C VAL A 37 1.93 3.16 1.97
N ARG A 38 1.30 1.99 1.84
CA ARG A 38 0.70 1.55 0.59
C ARG A 38 -0.61 2.30 0.32
N THR A 39 -1.12 2.12 -0.88
CA THR A 39 -2.44 2.65 -1.22
C THR A 39 -3.53 2.05 -0.33
N ALA A 40 -4.62 2.80 -0.12
CA ALA A 40 -5.76 2.29 0.63
C ALA A 40 -6.37 1.00 0.03
N GLY A 41 -6.25 0.81 -1.29
CA GLY A 41 -6.68 -0.42 -1.97
C GLY A 41 -5.82 -1.62 -1.60
N GLU A 42 -4.48 -1.48 -1.63
CA GLU A 42 -3.54 -2.52 -1.21
C GLU A 42 -3.76 -2.90 0.26
N PHE A 43 -3.89 -1.90 1.13
CA PHE A 43 -4.13 -2.07 2.56
C PHE A 43 -5.43 -2.84 2.83
N ARG A 44 -6.55 -2.44 2.22
CA ARG A 44 -7.83 -3.15 2.37
C ARG A 44 -7.80 -4.60 1.88
N THR A 45 -6.95 -4.90 0.91
CA THR A 45 -6.82 -6.28 0.40
C THR A 45 -6.13 -7.19 1.41
N CYS A 46 -5.03 -6.70 2.00
CA CYS A 46 -4.25 -7.45 2.96
C CYS A 46 -3.31 -6.51 3.71
N HIS A 47 -3.28 -6.55 5.03
CA HIS A 47 -2.38 -5.75 5.86
C HIS A 47 -1.99 -6.49 7.15
N ILE A 48 -0.97 -6.00 7.83
CA ILE A 48 -0.55 -6.50 9.14
C ILE A 48 -1.58 -6.07 10.18
N PRO A 49 -2.07 -6.95 11.07
CA PRO A 49 -3.01 -6.58 12.13
C PRO A 49 -2.51 -5.40 12.96
N GLY A 50 -3.40 -4.46 13.25
CA GLY A 50 -3.07 -3.25 14.00
C GLY A 50 -2.29 -2.19 13.22
N ALA A 51 -1.97 -2.40 11.94
CA ALA A 51 -1.33 -1.39 11.13
C ALA A 51 -2.29 -0.25 10.76
N VAL A 52 -1.76 0.96 10.75
CA VAL A 52 -2.49 2.18 10.35
C VAL A 52 -2.06 2.56 8.93
N ASN A 53 -3.03 2.80 8.04
CA ASN A 53 -2.73 3.16 6.66
C ASN A 53 -2.68 4.67 6.46
N VAL A 54 -1.51 5.16 6.06
CA VAL A 54 -1.29 6.52 5.57
C VAL A 54 -0.51 6.44 4.26
N PRO A 55 -1.17 6.52 3.10
CA PRO A 55 -0.51 6.46 1.80
C PRO A 55 0.67 7.43 1.69
N LEU A 56 1.75 7.02 1.02
CA LEU A 56 3.01 7.76 0.92
C LEU A 56 2.82 9.23 0.49
N ASP A 57 1.90 9.50 -0.43
CA ASP A 57 1.56 10.84 -0.90
C ASP A 57 0.90 11.73 0.16
N GLN A 58 0.45 11.13 1.27
CA GLN A 58 -0.19 11.82 2.39
C GLN A 58 0.72 11.97 3.61
N VAL A 59 1.83 11.23 3.69
CA VAL A 59 2.77 11.27 4.82
C VAL A 59 3.24 12.70 5.11
N ALA A 60 3.69 13.41 4.07
CA ALA A 60 4.16 14.79 4.23
C ALA A 60 3.10 15.74 4.80
N ARG A 61 1.83 15.52 4.50
CA ARG A 61 0.70 16.34 5.01
C ARG A 61 0.42 16.07 6.49
N HIS A 62 0.60 14.84 6.94
CA HIS A 62 0.30 14.42 8.31
C HIS A 62 1.54 14.28 9.20
N ARG A 63 2.72 14.73 8.73
CA ARG A 63 4.00 14.57 9.41
C ARG A 63 4.01 15.08 10.86
N GLU A 64 3.38 16.23 11.14
CA GLU A 64 3.32 16.80 12.48
C GLU A 64 2.49 15.96 13.46
N GLN A 65 1.44 15.32 12.96
CA GLN A 65 0.62 14.40 13.72
C GLN A 65 1.35 13.07 13.95
N LEU A 66 2.01 12.55 12.90
CA LEU A 66 2.82 11.35 12.98
C LEU A 66 4.04 11.53 13.91
N ALA A 67 4.56 12.75 14.03
CA ALA A 67 5.62 13.08 14.99
C ALA A 67 5.19 12.96 16.46
N ARG A 68 3.89 12.89 16.73
CA ARG A 68 3.33 12.69 18.08
C ARG A 68 3.02 11.23 18.38
N ALA A 69 3.37 10.32 17.46
CA ALA A 69 3.16 8.89 17.66
C ALA A 69 3.87 8.42 18.95
N ALA A 70 3.19 7.62 19.73
CA ALA A 70 3.71 7.12 20.99
C ALA A 70 4.60 5.89 20.73
N GLY A 71 5.93 6.07 20.74
CA GLY A 71 6.91 5.00 20.63
C GLY A 71 7.44 4.73 19.21
N PRO A 72 8.20 3.64 19.04
CA PRO A 72 8.83 3.28 17.77
C PRO A 72 7.83 3.08 16.64
N LEU A 73 8.11 3.65 15.46
CA LEU A 73 7.25 3.56 14.27
C LEU A 73 7.90 2.65 13.24
N VAL A 74 7.28 1.51 12.94
CA VAL A 74 7.72 0.59 11.89
C VAL A 74 6.91 0.86 10.62
N VAL A 75 7.61 1.38 9.61
CA VAL A 75 7.00 1.75 8.33
C VAL A 75 7.01 0.56 7.37
N VAL A 76 5.86 0.28 6.78
CA VAL A 76 5.63 -0.89 5.92
C VAL A 76 5.17 -0.44 4.54
N CYS A 77 5.70 -1.07 3.50
CA CYS A 77 5.12 -1.02 2.15
C CYS A 77 5.18 -2.41 1.49
N GLN A 78 5.00 -2.53 0.19
CA GLN A 78 5.01 -3.84 -0.47
C GLN A 78 6.38 -4.51 -0.46
N ALA A 79 7.47 -3.76 -0.79
CA ALA A 79 8.83 -4.30 -0.97
C ALA A 79 9.95 -3.49 -0.29
N GLY A 80 9.61 -2.46 0.52
CA GLY A 80 10.56 -1.64 1.28
C GLY A 80 10.83 -0.24 0.71
N SER A 81 10.84 -0.03 -0.61
CA SER A 81 11.24 1.25 -1.23
C SER A 81 10.37 2.46 -0.85
N ARG A 82 9.03 2.31 -0.87
CA ARG A 82 8.10 3.37 -0.43
C ARG A 82 8.23 3.65 1.07
N ALA A 83 8.48 2.60 1.87
CA ALA A 83 8.68 2.72 3.31
C ALA A 83 9.96 3.50 3.62
N ALA A 84 11.05 3.28 2.90
CA ALA A 84 12.29 4.03 3.04
C ALA A 84 12.09 5.53 2.72
N GLN A 85 11.35 5.85 1.65
CA GLN A 85 11.00 7.25 1.32
C GLN A 85 10.16 7.91 2.43
N ALA A 86 9.16 7.18 2.96
CA ALA A 86 8.35 7.68 4.05
C ALA A 86 9.17 7.90 5.34
N ALA A 87 10.06 6.96 5.67
CA ALA A 87 10.94 7.07 6.83
C ALA A 87 11.84 8.31 6.73
N GLN A 88 12.42 8.59 5.56
CA GLN A 88 13.20 9.80 5.32
C GLN A 88 12.37 11.08 5.54
N GLN A 89 11.13 11.13 5.04
CA GLN A 89 10.23 12.27 5.24
C GLN A 89 9.89 12.47 6.72
N LEU A 90 9.65 11.39 7.46
CA LEU A 90 9.34 11.43 8.88
C LEU A 90 10.55 11.86 9.71
N GLN A 91 11.74 11.32 9.44
CA GLN A 91 12.98 11.70 10.10
C GLN A 91 13.33 13.19 9.84
N ALA A 92 13.15 13.67 8.62
CA ALA A 92 13.31 15.09 8.29
C ALA A 92 12.29 15.99 9.02
N ALA A 93 11.15 15.45 9.44
CA ALA A 93 10.15 16.13 10.27
C ALA A 93 10.39 16.00 11.77
N GLY A 94 11.49 15.38 12.19
CA GLY A 94 11.88 15.26 13.62
C GLY A 94 11.33 14.02 14.31
N VAL A 95 10.75 13.03 13.57
CA VAL A 95 10.37 11.73 14.15
C VAL A 95 11.63 10.90 14.35
N GLY A 96 12.03 10.71 15.61
CA GLY A 96 13.35 10.12 15.93
C GLY A 96 13.41 8.59 15.81
N ASP A 97 12.33 7.89 16.09
CA ASP A 97 12.32 6.43 16.22
C ASP A 97 11.51 5.80 15.09
N VAL A 98 12.06 5.87 13.87
CA VAL A 98 11.41 5.38 12.64
C VAL A 98 12.24 4.27 12.02
N HIS A 99 11.62 3.13 11.81
CA HIS A 99 12.22 1.93 11.25
C HIS A 99 11.51 1.48 9.98
N VAL A 100 12.22 0.85 9.07
CA VAL A 100 11.67 0.30 7.83
C VAL A 100 11.59 -1.22 7.93
N LEU A 101 10.41 -1.78 7.66
CA LEU A 101 10.28 -3.23 7.54
C LEU A 101 10.98 -3.70 6.25
N LEU A 102 12.09 -4.40 6.41
CA LEU A 102 12.87 -4.97 5.31
C LEU A 102 12.03 -5.91 4.46
N GLY A 103 12.02 -5.68 3.14
CA GLY A 103 11.22 -6.45 2.20
C GLY A 103 9.71 -6.28 2.33
N GLY A 104 9.25 -5.45 3.26
CA GLY A 104 7.85 -5.05 3.44
C GLY A 104 6.88 -6.22 3.61
N MET A 105 5.66 -6.07 3.07
CA MET A 105 4.62 -7.12 3.11
C MET A 105 5.06 -8.44 2.49
N THR A 106 5.93 -8.40 1.47
CA THR A 106 6.44 -9.61 0.82
C THR A 106 7.25 -10.44 1.81
N ALA A 107 8.22 -9.83 2.51
CA ALA A 107 9.01 -10.52 3.52
C ALA A 107 8.19 -10.91 4.76
N TRP A 108 7.20 -10.08 5.15
CA TRP A 108 6.28 -10.40 6.24
C TRP A 108 5.49 -11.69 5.97
N GLN A 109 4.94 -11.83 4.76
CA GLN A 109 4.20 -13.02 4.35
C GLN A 109 5.11 -14.25 4.18
N GLN A 110 6.35 -14.08 3.71
CA GLN A 110 7.35 -15.16 3.64
C GLN A 110 7.77 -15.66 5.03
N ALA A 111 7.75 -14.77 6.02
CA ALA A 111 8.00 -15.11 7.43
C ALA A 111 6.73 -15.59 8.15
N GLU A 112 5.68 -15.96 7.39
CA GLU A 112 4.39 -16.45 7.91
C GLU A 112 3.74 -15.52 8.95
N GLY A 113 3.99 -14.21 8.85
CA GLY A 113 3.39 -13.22 9.73
C GLY A 113 1.89 -13.10 9.52
N ASP A 114 1.17 -12.88 10.61
CA ASP A 114 -0.29 -12.71 10.59
C ASP A 114 -0.70 -11.54 9.68
N VAL A 115 -1.77 -11.75 8.92
CA VAL A 115 -2.34 -10.74 8.04
C VAL A 115 -3.86 -10.70 8.16
N GLU A 116 -4.40 -9.51 8.27
CA GLU A 116 -5.81 -9.25 8.06
C GLU A 116 -6.10 -9.13 6.57
N ARG A 117 -7.02 -9.96 6.07
CA ARG A 117 -7.52 -9.89 4.70
C ARG A 117 -8.91 -9.29 4.74
N GLY A 118 -9.02 -8.09 4.19
CA GLY A 118 -10.33 -7.47 3.99
C GLY A 118 -11.08 -8.10 2.81
N GLN A 119 -12.34 -7.71 2.66
CA GLN A 119 -13.04 -8.01 1.42
C GLN A 119 -12.28 -7.34 0.29
N ALA A 120 -11.75 -8.12 -0.63
CA ALA A 120 -11.11 -7.62 -1.82
C ALA A 120 -12.15 -6.79 -2.59
N THR A 121 -12.10 -5.47 -2.43
CA THR A 121 -12.78 -4.59 -3.39
C THR A 121 -12.21 -4.99 -4.75
N TRP A 122 -13.10 -5.22 -5.70
CA TRP A 122 -12.69 -5.59 -7.06
C TRP A 122 -11.51 -4.75 -7.48
N ALA A 123 -10.35 -5.40 -7.70
CA ALA A 123 -9.13 -4.70 -8.05
C ALA A 123 -9.43 -3.77 -9.21
N LEU A 124 -8.95 -2.53 -9.14
CA LEU A 124 -9.18 -1.51 -10.17
C LEU A 124 -8.92 -2.08 -11.58
N GLU A 125 -7.93 -2.93 -11.70
CA GLU A 125 -7.58 -3.64 -12.92
C GLU A 125 -8.72 -4.55 -13.45
N ARG A 126 -9.42 -5.26 -12.55
CA ARG A 126 -10.60 -6.05 -12.92
C ARG A 126 -11.77 -5.18 -13.37
N GLN A 127 -11.96 -4.03 -12.71
CA GLN A 127 -12.99 -3.06 -13.11
C GLN A 127 -12.70 -2.49 -14.49
N VAL A 128 -11.44 -2.12 -14.76
CA VAL A 128 -11.01 -1.62 -16.07
C VAL A 128 -11.24 -2.67 -17.15
N ARG A 129 -10.81 -3.91 -16.92
CA ARG A 129 -11.01 -5.02 -17.89
C ARG A 129 -12.49 -5.30 -18.15
N LEU A 130 -13.33 -5.28 -17.10
CA LEU A 130 -14.78 -5.50 -17.26
C LEU A 130 -15.42 -4.38 -18.08
N VAL A 131 -15.17 -3.12 -17.72
CA VAL A 131 -15.75 -1.96 -18.39
C VAL A 131 -15.30 -1.90 -19.85
N ALA A 132 -14.00 -2.03 -20.10
CA ALA A 132 -13.45 -2.00 -21.45
C ALA A 132 -13.97 -3.17 -22.29
N GLY A 133 -13.99 -4.38 -21.75
CA GLY A 133 -14.55 -5.55 -22.42
C GLY A 133 -16.05 -5.41 -22.72
N ALA A 134 -16.83 -4.89 -21.78
CA ALA A 134 -18.26 -4.64 -21.97
C ALA A 134 -18.51 -3.59 -23.07
N MET A 135 -17.72 -2.53 -23.14
CA MET A 135 -17.83 -1.51 -24.20
C MET A 135 -17.49 -2.09 -25.58
N VAL A 136 -16.47 -2.94 -25.69
CA VAL A 136 -16.12 -3.61 -26.95
C VAL A 136 -17.27 -4.51 -27.39
N VAL A 137 -17.79 -5.37 -26.50
CA VAL A 137 -18.91 -6.27 -26.83
C VAL A 137 -20.15 -5.47 -27.22
N ALA A 138 -20.50 -4.43 -26.46
CA ALA A 138 -21.62 -3.56 -26.76
C ALA A 138 -21.49 -2.89 -28.14
N GLY A 139 -20.32 -2.36 -28.48
CA GLY A 139 -20.05 -1.75 -29.78
C GLY A 139 -20.15 -2.75 -30.95
N VAL A 140 -19.65 -3.99 -30.77
CA VAL A 140 -19.77 -5.06 -31.78
C VAL A 140 -21.23 -5.49 -31.96
N VAL A 141 -21.98 -5.67 -30.87
CA VAL A 141 -23.41 -6.07 -30.97
C VAL A 141 -24.23 -4.96 -31.59
N ALA A 142 -24.04 -3.71 -31.18
CA ALA A 142 -24.73 -2.55 -31.73
C ALA A 142 -24.44 -2.32 -33.20
N SER A 143 -23.23 -2.67 -33.68
CA SER A 143 -22.84 -2.49 -35.10
C SER A 143 -23.69 -3.29 -36.07
N ARG A 144 -24.44 -4.31 -35.59
CA ARG A 144 -25.42 -5.05 -36.42
C ARG A 144 -26.60 -4.17 -36.84
N ARG A 145 -26.93 -3.12 -36.10
CA ARG A 145 -28.01 -2.19 -36.39
C ARG A 145 -27.53 -0.80 -36.77
N VAL A 146 -26.39 -0.39 -36.18
CA VAL A 146 -25.75 0.90 -36.42
C VAL A 146 -24.30 0.62 -36.84
N PRO A 147 -23.96 0.62 -38.13
CA PRO A 147 -22.63 0.25 -38.63
C PRO A 147 -21.47 1.07 -38.03
N GLU A 148 -21.73 2.30 -37.64
CA GLU A 148 -20.74 3.19 -37.01
C GLU A 148 -20.34 2.77 -35.62
N ALA A 149 -21.15 1.97 -34.91
CA ALA A 149 -20.85 1.50 -33.54
C ALA A 149 -19.58 0.65 -33.45
N LYS A 150 -19.12 0.05 -34.57
CA LYS A 150 -17.81 -0.64 -34.65
C LYS A 150 -16.62 0.26 -34.29
N TRP A 151 -16.72 1.55 -34.57
CA TRP A 151 -15.66 2.50 -34.27
C TRP A 151 -15.46 2.72 -32.77
N LEU A 152 -16.54 2.55 -31.96
CA LEU A 152 -16.42 2.55 -30.50
C LEU A 152 -15.53 1.39 -30.02
N SER A 153 -15.76 0.18 -30.54
CA SER A 153 -14.93 -0.98 -30.20
C SER A 153 -13.48 -0.79 -30.64
N ALA A 154 -13.26 -0.21 -31.81
CA ALA A 154 -11.92 0.08 -32.33
C ALA A 154 -11.21 1.13 -31.47
N ALA A 155 -11.90 2.18 -31.04
CA ALA A 155 -11.35 3.23 -30.18
C ALA A 155 -10.97 2.69 -28.79
N VAL A 156 -11.82 1.85 -28.18
CA VAL A 156 -11.53 1.23 -26.89
C VAL A 156 -10.35 0.25 -27.01
N GLY A 157 -10.35 -0.61 -28.02
CA GLY A 157 -9.26 -1.56 -28.26
C GLY A 157 -7.94 -0.87 -28.56
N GLY A 158 -7.95 0.15 -29.43
CA GLY A 158 -6.76 0.97 -29.74
C GLY A 158 -6.25 1.74 -28.52
N GLY A 159 -7.14 2.29 -27.73
CA GLY A 159 -6.79 2.95 -26.46
C GLY A 159 -6.13 2.03 -25.46
N LEU A 160 -6.60 0.78 -25.33
CA LEU A 160 -5.98 -0.23 -24.47
C LEU A 160 -4.60 -0.64 -24.98
N ALA A 161 -4.45 -0.82 -26.30
CA ALA A 161 -3.15 -1.13 -26.90
C ALA A 161 -2.15 0.02 -26.69
N PHE A 162 -2.57 1.26 -26.93
CA PHE A 162 -1.75 2.44 -26.67
C PHE A 162 -1.36 2.56 -25.19
N ALA A 163 -2.28 2.34 -24.27
CA ALA A 163 -2.03 2.35 -22.84
C ALA A 163 -1.01 1.29 -22.40
N ALA A 164 -1.02 0.11 -23.03
CA ALA A 164 -0.06 -0.95 -22.77
C ALA A 164 1.36 -0.60 -23.24
N VAL A 165 1.48 0.13 -24.34
CA VAL A 165 2.79 0.54 -24.89
C VAL A 165 3.38 1.74 -24.13
N THR A 166 2.52 2.68 -23.67
CA THR A 166 2.96 3.93 -23.03
C THR A 166 2.97 3.86 -21.50
N ASP A 167 2.60 2.73 -20.91
CA ASP A 167 2.39 2.54 -19.46
C ASP A 167 1.45 3.60 -18.86
N SER A 168 0.54 4.15 -19.66
CA SER A 168 -0.42 5.17 -19.28
C SER A 168 -1.84 4.67 -19.39
N CYS A 169 -2.56 4.52 -18.27
CA CYS A 169 -3.93 4.06 -18.25
C CYS A 169 -4.90 5.21 -17.95
N LEU A 170 -5.41 5.87 -19.00
CA LEU A 170 -6.40 6.95 -18.86
C LEU A 170 -7.68 6.45 -18.14
N MET A 171 -8.15 5.25 -18.48
CA MET A 171 -9.30 4.60 -17.86
C MET A 171 -9.04 4.32 -16.36
N GLY A 172 -7.85 3.81 -16.02
CA GLY A 172 -7.44 3.58 -14.64
C GLY A 172 -7.39 4.88 -13.82
N ASN A 173 -6.85 5.95 -14.41
CA ASN A 173 -6.80 7.27 -13.77
C ASN A 173 -8.19 7.86 -13.57
N LEU A 174 -9.12 7.66 -14.53
CA LEU A 174 -10.49 8.11 -14.42
C LEU A 174 -11.25 7.34 -13.32
N LEU A 175 -11.14 6.02 -13.31
CA LEU A 175 -11.76 5.16 -12.29
C LEU A 175 -11.17 5.37 -10.90
N ALA A 176 -9.87 5.66 -10.79
CA ALA A 176 -9.24 6.01 -9.52
C ALA A 176 -9.80 7.30 -8.90
N ARG A 177 -10.37 8.21 -9.72
CA ARG A 177 -11.03 9.44 -9.25
C ARG A 177 -12.42 9.21 -8.67
N LEU A 178 -13.04 8.05 -8.91
CA LEU A 178 -14.35 7.73 -8.35
C LEU A 178 -14.26 7.62 -6.82
N PRO A 179 -15.28 8.09 -6.08
CA PRO A 179 -15.29 8.06 -4.61
C PRO A 179 -15.14 6.64 -4.05
N TYR A 180 -15.58 5.62 -4.78
CA TYR A 180 -15.45 4.21 -4.44
C TYR A 180 -13.97 3.74 -4.38
N ASN A 181 -13.11 4.30 -5.22
CA ASN A 181 -11.69 3.94 -5.31
C ASN A 181 -10.77 4.85 -4.49
N ARG A 182 -11.28 5.99 -4.02
CA ARG A 182 -10.56 6.89 -3.11
C ARG A 182 -10.72 6.38 -1.68
N GLY A 183 -9.58 6.11 -1.00
CA GLY A 183 -9.60 6.05 0.46
C GLY A 183 -10.10 7.40 1.00
N SER A 184 -11.08 7.36 1.90
CA SER A 184 -11.63 8.59 2.47
C SER A 184 -10.52 9.36 3.21
N ARG A 185 -10.36 10.65 2.93
CA ARG A 185 -9.44 11.53 3.67
C ARG A 185 -9.77 11.56 5.17
N ALA A 186 -11.04 11.35 5.52
CA ALA A 186 -11.50 11.24 6.89
C ALA A 186 -10.97 9.97 7.59
N ASP A 187 -10.73 8.89 6.84
CA ASP A 187 -10.19 7.66 7.39
C ASP A 187 -8.71 7.82 7.73
N VAL A 188 -7.94 8.52 6.90
CA VAL A 188 -6.52 8.82 7.18
C VAL A 188 -6.40 9.72 8.40
N GLY A 189 -7.23 10.77 8.52
CA GLY A 189 -7.23 11.65 9.70
C GLY A 189 -7.52 10.90 11.00
N ARG A 190 -8.51 10.01 11.01
CA ARG A 190 -8.82 9.15 12.18
C ARG A 190 -7.71 8.15 12.46
N ALA A 191 -7.13 7.58 11.43
CA ALA A 191 -6.03 6.62 11.53
C ALA A 191 -4.79 7.27 12.17
N VAL A 192 -4.45 8.49 11.76
CA VAL A 192 -3.33 9.25 12.33
C VAL A 192 -3.60 9.69 13.77
N GLN A 193 -4.85 10.05 14.09
CA GLN A 193 -5.23 10.35 15.47
C GLN A 193 -5.08 9.14 16.40
N ALA A 194 -5.35 7.93 15.92
CA ALA A 194 -5.17 6.70 16.68
C ALA A 194 -3.69 6.39 16.97
N LEU A 195 -2.74 6.91 16.19
CA LEU A 195 -1.30 6.78 16.45
C LEU A 195 -0.80 7.82 17.47
N ALA A 196 -1.50 8.94 17.65
CA ALA A 196 -1.09 10.04 18.51
C ALA A 196 -1.71 10.01 19.92
N GLY A 197 -2.67 9.09 20.17
CA GLY A 197 -3.37 8.95 21.45
C GLY A 197 -2.96 7.73 22.20
#